data_ea0e820d18cfa52e3648640703aaebd0
#
_entry.id   ea0e820d18cfa52e3648640703aaebd0
#
_cell.length_a   1.000
_cell.length_b   1.000
_cell.length_c   1.000
_cell.angle_alpha   90.00
_cell.angle_beta   90.00
_cell.angle_gamma   90.00
#
_symmetry.space_group_name_H-M   'P 1'
#
loop_
_entity.id
_entity.type
_entity.pdbx_description
1 polymer ?
#
loop_
_entity_poly.entity_id
_entity_poly.type
_entity_poly.pdbx_seq_one_letter_code
_entity_poly.pdbx_strand_id
1 'polypeptide(L)'
;MLRLLYVMTLTVCCLPLIPGLGGVLLSATSYLPVLGLTEPNFDGWRAMSAWPGSLNALQLTIFTGVTATLLAVTITFLILQRCWATRGWNRVEKWLSPLLAMPHVAFAIGFALTFAPSGWLFRFFALFTQEPTPYTWSLVQDSSGYGLIIALAIKETPFLLLMSLSVLRQMQVDRLLAASQSLGYNRSAAWLKVVLPQWLPKMRFPIYAVLAYGLSVVDVAMILGPSTPSTFAVLVWQWFNDPDLLQLPRAAAGAITLFVLCFGVLSVYRLLEFVLISRWQNWQFSGSKTFNLPGKHWFKLIAIVPFLMIPVLLVWSFALRWRFPDIWPSRLSVRFWEQESSNLIELAANSLILGLVSATVALIFAVGCLEYRDRYHKSLPQLVIAIPMLIPQLSILFGIQIAIYMLPGQWHVPATIWAHILFAFPYVYLALDGPWRSFDQRLTQTARSLGQSATKAWWSVKLPIVLPAILLAWAVGLSVSFSQYLPTQLLGAGRITTLTTEAVSLASGQDRRISAVYGLIQAFLPLVFFGFALVASRFADPRRRIAKRAPKRDTMNEFVRTKPDYKV
;
A
#
# COMPACT_ATOMS: atom_id res chain seq x y z
N MET A 1 -20.37 -3.70 24.13
CA MET A 1 -19.18 -4.13 23.38
C MET A 1 -19.00 -3.38 22.05
N LEU A 2 -19.93 -3.44 21.07
CA LEU A 2 -19.75 -2.76 19.76
C LEU A 2 -19.57 -1.23 19.87
N ARG A 3 -20.35 -0.54 20.72
CA ARG A 3 -20.17 0.90 20.98
C ARG A 3 -18.79 1.22 21.54
N LEU A 4 -18.31 0.36 22.44
CA LEU A 4 -16.97 0.53 23.01
C LEU A 4 -15.89 0.40 21.93
N LEU A 5 -15.94 -0.65 21.08
CA LEU A 5 -15.02 -0.82 19.97
C LEU A 5 -15.05 0.37 18.99
N TYR A 6 -16.23 0.88 18.67
CA TYR A 6 -16.39 2.05 17.82
C TYR A 6 -15.73 3.30 18.43
N VAL A 7 -16.00 3.58 19.71
CA VAL A 7 -15.39 4.71 20.43
C VAL A 7 -13.88 4.53 20.55
N MET A 8 -13.40 3.33 20.91
CA MET A 8 -11.97 3.02 20.97
C MET A 8 -11.29 3.25 19.62
N THR A 9 -11.92 2.85 18.50
CA THR A 9 -11.38 3.10 17.17
C THR A 9 -11.25 4.60 16.90
N LEU A 10 -12.29 5.40 17.23
CA LEU A 10 -12.22 6.86 17.09
C LEU A 10 -11.10 7.45 17.94
N THR A 11 -10.99 7.01 19.20
CA THR A 11 -9.94 7.50 20.12
C THR A 11 -8.56 7.14 19.59
N VAL A 12 -8.32 5.90 19.21
CA VAL A 12 -7.02 5.43 18.70
C VAL A 12 -6.62 6.15 17.42
N CYS A 13 -7.58 6.45 16.53
CA CYS A 13 -7.28 7.09 15.25
C CYS A 13 -7.22 8.63 15.33
N CYS A 14 -7.97 9.27 16.22
CA CYS A 14 -8.09 10.74 16.23
C CYS A 14 -7.33 11.41 17.37
N LEU A 15 -7.35 10.84 18.58
CA LEU A 15 -6.75 11.49 19.75
C LEU A 15 -5.25 11.80 19.59
N PRO A 16 -4.42 10.89 19.06
CA PRO A 16 -2.99 11.14 18.92
C PRO A 16 -2.62 12.16 17.83
N LEU A 17 -3.57 12.54 16.98
CA LEU A 17 -3.34 13.63 16.01
C LEU A 17 -3.14 14.98 16.72
N ILE A 18 -3.75 15.18 17.89
CA ILE A 18 -3.63 16.43 18.65
C ILE A 18 -2.18 16.61 19.11
N PRO A 19 -1.57 15.70 19.90
CA PRO A 19 -0.16 15.82 20.27
C PRO A 19 0.77 15.69 19.06
N GLY A 20 0.41 14.91 18.02
CA GLY A 20 1.20 14.77 16.82
C GLY A 20 1.36 16.09 16.06
N LEU A 21 0.27 16.67 15.60
CA LEU A 21 0.32 17.94 14.87
C LEU A 21 0.68 19.12 15.78
N GLY A 22 0.16 19.14 17.01
CA GLY A 22 0.48 20.17 17.99
C GLY A 22 1.96 20.17 18.38
N GLY A 23 2.54 19.00 18.62
CA GLY A 23 3.96 18.84 18.94
C GLY A 23 4.88 19.31 17.82
N VAL A 24 4.56 18.93 16.56
CA VAL A 24 5.33 19.43 15.41
C VAL A 24 5.19 20.93 15.24
N LEU A 25 3.99 21.49 15.44
CA LEU A 25 3.76 22.93 15.30
C LEU A 25 4.54 23.72 16.34
N LEU A 26 4.50 23.29 17.61
CA LEU A 26 5.27 23.90 18.69
C LEU A 26 6.78 23.81 18.42
N SER A 27 7.25 22.65 18.00
CA SER A 27 8.67 22.46 17.67
C SER A 27 9.11 23.33 16.49
N ALA A 28 8.26 23.52 15.48
CA ALA A 28 8.56 24.38 14.34
C ALA A 28 8.64 25.87 14.71
N THR A 29 8.03 26.28 15.84
CA THR A 29 8.23 27.60 16.42
C THR A 29 9.39 27.62 17.43
N SER A 30 10.31 26.67 17.37
CA SER A 30 11.45 26.51 18.28
C SER A 30 11.06 26.32 19.74
N TYR A 31 9.80 26.00 20.06
CA TYR A 31 9.36 25.71 21.41
C TYR A 31 9.54 24.24 21.73
N LEU A 32 10.66 23.89 22.35
CA LEU A 32 11.06 22.53 22.75
C LEU A 32 11.64 22.54 24.19
N PRO A 33 10.78 22.59 25.21
CA PRO A 33 11.25 22.68 26.62
C PRO A 33 12.18 21.53 27.02
N VAL A 34 12.04 20.33 26.41
CA VAL A 34 12.92 19.18 26.68
C VAL A 34 14.37 19.48 26.32
N LEU A 35 14.62 20.40 25.39
CA LEU A 35 15.95 20.81 24.93
C LEU A 35 16.36 22.20 25.50
N GLY A 36 15.58 22.74 26.42
CA GLY A 36 15.81 24.09 26.98
C GLY A 36 15.37 25.23 26.04
N LEU A 37 14.72 24.93 24.92
CA LEU A 37 14.19 25.95 24.01
C LEU A 37 12.77 26.35 24.47
N THR A 38 12.68 27.44 25.23
CA THR A 38 11.43 27.91 25.87
C THR A 38 10.86 29.18 25.24
N GLU A 39 11.60 29.84 24.35
CA GLU A 39 11.17 31.06 23.67
C GLU A 39 10.74 30.75 22.25
N PRO A 40 9.44 30.91 21.90
CA PRO A 40 8.97 30.71 20.53
C PRO A 40 9.62 31.72 19.58
N ASN A 41 10.16 31.19 18.46
CA ASN A 41 10.73 31.99 17.40
C ASN A 41 10.54 31.27 16.03
N PHE A 42 10.94 31.92 14.93
CA PHE A 42 10.84 31.37 13.58
C PHE A 42 12.20 30.95 13.00
N ASP A 43 13.20 30.69 13.84
CA ASP A 43 14.55 30.34 13.36
C ASP A 43 14.56 28.99 12.66
N GLY A 44 13.73 28.03 13.09
CA GLY A 44 13.55 26.77 12.35
C GLY A 44 13.08 26.96 10.91
N TRP A 45 12.15 27.89 10.67
CA TRP A 45 11.66 28.24 9.33
C TRP A 45 12.72 28.97 8.50
N ARG A 46 13.48 29.88 9.10
CA ARG A 46 14.60 30.57 8.46
C ARG A 46 15.69 29.57 8.06
N ALA A 47 16.07 28.69 8.97
CA ALA A 47 17.08 27.66 8.73
C ALA A 47 16.63 26.67 7.63
N MET A 48 15.34 26.30 7.58
CA MET A 48 14.78 25.46 6.51
C MET A 48 14.83 26.18 5.16
N SER A 49 14.38 27.42 5.09
CA SER A 49 14.33 28.17 3.83
C SER A 49 15.72 28.55 3.31
N ALA A 50 16.68 28.80 4.20
CA ALA A 50 18.06 29.08 3.85
C ALA A 50 18.89 27.83 3.50
N TRP A 51 18.35 26.62 3.74
CA TRP A 51 19.10 25.38 3.45
C TRP A 51 19.31 25.19 1.95
N PRO A 52 20.56 24.96 1.51
CA PRO A 52 20.88 24.75 0.11
C PRO A 52 20.11 23.55 -0.47
N GLY A 53 19.36 23.76 -1.55
CA GLY A 53 18.60 22.71 -2.23
C GLY A 53 17.18 22.46 -1.67
N SER A 54 16.71 23.14 -0.62
CA SER A 54 15.33 22.97 -0.10
C SER A 54 14.27 23.17 -1.19
N LEU A 55 14.39 24.21 -2.00
CA LEU A 55 13.46 24.48 -3.10
C LEU A 55 13.53 23.38 -4.17
N ASN A 56 14.72 22.95 -4.55
CA ASN A 56 14.91 21.86 -5.51
C ASN A 56 14.33 20.54 -5.00
N ALA A 57 14.50 20.24 -3.71
CA ALA A 57 13.91 19.08 -3.06
C ALA A 57 12.38 19.13 -3.07
N LEU A 58 11.76 20.30 -2.83
CA LEU A 58 10.31 20.49 -2.94
C LEU A 58 9.82 20.27 -4.38
N GLN A 59 10.48 20.87 -5.36
CA GLN A 59 10.14 20.70 -6.78
C GLN A 59 10.25 19.24 -7.22
N LEU A 60 11.33 18.56 -6.82
CA LEU A 60 11.54 17.15 -7.11
C LEU A 60 10.45 16.27 -6.47
N THR A 61 10.04 16.57 -5.24
CA THR A 61 8.96 15.86 -4.55
C THR A 61 7.64 15.99 -5.28
N ILE A 62 7.28 17.21 -5.70
CA ILE A 62 6.06 17.44 -6.49
C ILE A 62 6.15 16.69 -7.80
N PHE A 63 7.26 16.81 -8.52
CA PHE A 63 7.47 16.18 -9.82
C PHE A 63 7.36 14.66 -9.71
N THR A 64 8.09 14.04 -8.79
CA THR A 64 8.10 12.58 -8.63
C THR A 64 6.76 12.04 -8.14
N GLY A 65 6.17 12.64 -7.09
CA GLY A 65 4.91 12.18 -6.50
C GLY A 65 3.72 12.34 -7.45
N VAL A 66 3.59 13.50 -8.11
CA VAL A 66 2.50 13.75 -9.07
C VAL A 66 2.64 12.87 -10.31
N THR A 67 3.84 12.81 -10.90
CA THR A 67 4.07 12.02 -12.11
C THR A 67 3.88 10.52 -11.87
N ALA A 68 4.37 9.99 -10.74
CA ALA A 68 4.17 8.60 -10.37
C ALA A 68 2.67 8.28 -10.20
N THR A 69 1.92 9.16 -9.55
CA THR A 69 0.47 8.99 -9.34
C THR A 69 -0.29 9.03 -10.66
N LEU A 70 -0.01 10.01 -11.52
CA LEU A 70 -0.64 10.12 -12.84
C LEU A 70 -0.36 8.88 -13.70
N LEU A 71 0.88 8.40 -13.66
CA LEU A 71 1.28 7.19 -14.37
C LEU A 71 0.55 5.96 -13.82
N ALA A 72 0.46 5.79 -12.49
CA ALA A 72 -0.27 4.69 -11.86
C ALA A 72 -1.77 4.71 -12.20
N VAL A 73 -2.42 5.87 -12.15
CA VAL A 73 -3.84 6.05 -12.53
C VAL A 73 -4.05 5.71 -14.00
N THR A 74 -3.17 6.19 -14.87
CA THR A 74 -3.23 5.93 -16.31
C THR A 74 -3.09 4.45 -16.61
N ILE A 75 -2.07 3.80 -16.06
CA ILE A 75 -1.84 2.35 -16.23
C ILE A 75 -3.04 1.56 -15.69
N THR A 76 -3.54 1.92 -14.51
CA THR A 76 -4.75 1.29 -13.94
C THR A 76 -5.92 1.38 -14.91
N PHE A 77 -6.22 2.57 -15.42
CA PHE A 77 -7.31 2.77 -16.36
C PHE A 77 -7.13 1.96 -17.66
N LEU A 78 -5.92 1.93 -18.22
CA LEU A 78 -5.60 1.14 -19.42
C LEU A 78 -5.79 -0.37 -19.20
N ILE A 79 -5.41 -0.89 -18.03
CA ILE A 79 -5.63 -2.28 -17.64
C ILE A 79 -7.12 -2.58 -17.52
N LEU A 80 -7.87 -1.73 -16.80
CA LEU A 80 -9.32 -1.88 -16.62
C LEU A 80 -10.04 -1.87 -17.97
N GLN A 81 -9.77 -0.88 -18.81
CA GLN A 81 -10.37 -0.73 -20.14
C GLN A 81 -10.17 -1.99 -20.99
N ARG A 82 -8.99 -2.61 -20.90
CA ARG A 82 -8.66 -3.78 -21.72
C ARG A 82 -9.14 -5.09 -21.12
N CYS A 83 -8.99 -5.27 -19.83
CA CYS A 83 -9.18 -6.57 -19.16
C CYS A 83 -10.58 -6.76 -18.58
N TRP A 84 -11.28 -5.69 -18.15
CA TRP A 84 -12.59 -5.78 -17.50
C TRP A 84 -13.60 -6.55 -18.36
N ALA A 85 -14.41 -7.41 -17.74
CA ALA A 85 -15.41 -8.26 -18.40
C ALA A 85 -14.84 -9.17 -19.52
N THR A 86 -13.54 -9.50 -19.47
CA THR A 86 -12.91 -10.46 -20.38
C THR A 86 -12.30 -11.63 -19.59
N ARG A 87 -11.94 -12.72 -20.29
CA ARG A 87 -11.18 -13.83 -19.67
C ARG A 87 -9.86 -13.35 -19.01
N GLY A 88 -9.32 -12.21 -19.46
CA GLY A 88 -8.12 -11.58 -18.86
C GLY A 88 -8.36 -11.08 -17.45
N TRP A 89 -9.57 -10.65 -17.11
CA TRP A 89 -9.90 -10.11 -15.79
C TRP A 89 -9.70 -11.13 -14.66
N ASN A 90 -10.08 -12.39 -14.87
CA ASN A 90 -9.85 -13.45 -13.88
C ASN A 90 -8.36 -13.65 -13.55
N ARG A 91 -7.45 -13.33 -14.49
CA ARG A 91 -6.01 -13.34 -14.25
C ARG A 91 -5.61 -12.12 -13.40
N VAL A 92 -6.13 -10.94 -13.71
CA VAL A 92 -5.88 -9.73 -12.92
C VAL A 92 -6.27 -9.97 -11.45
N GLU A 93 -7.50 -10.42 -11.18
CA GLU A 93 -7.97 -10.69 -9.82
C GLU A 93 -7.09 -11.70 -9.06
N LYS A 94 -6.65 -12.77 -9.73
CA LYS A 94 -5.79 -13.80 -9.11
C LYS A 94 -4.41 -13.24 -8.71
N TRP A 95 -3.87 -12.30 -9.48
CA TRP A 95 -2.54 -11.75 -9.27
C TRP A 95 -2.52 -10.51 -8.36
N LEU A 96 -3.68 -9.90 -8.09
CA LEU A 96 -3.75 -8.70 -7.22
C LEU A 96 -3.23 -8.98 -5.81
N SER A 97 -3.66 -10.07 -5.17
CA SER A 97 -3.24 -10.40 -3.79
C SER A 97 -1.72 -10.61 -3.67
N PRO A 98 -1.07 -11.44 -4.52
CA PRO A 98 0.39 -11.56 -4.49
C PRO A 98 1.14 -10.25 -4.79
N LEU A 99 0.62 -9.41 -5.70
CA LEU A 99 1.23 -8.12 -6.03
C LEU A 99 1.17 -7.13 -4.86
N LEU A 100 0.07 -7.14 -4.11
CA LEU A 100 -0.09 -6.33 -2.90
C LEU A 100 0.72 -6.86 -1.73
N ALA A 101 0.97 -8.16 -1.69
CA ALA A 101 1.74 -8.79 -0.61
C ALA A 101 3.21 -8.36 -0.59
N MET A 102 3.79 -7.98 -1.73
CA MET A 102 5.20 -7.59 -1.81
C MET A 102 5.42 -6.23 -1.14
N PRO A 103 6.28 -6.10 -0.10
CA PRO A 103 6.59 -4.83 0.54
C PRO A 103 7.29 -3.85 -0.41
N HIS A 104 7.08 -2.56 -0.19
CA HIS A 104 7.68 -1.50 -1.01
C HIS A 104 9.22 -1.52 -0.95
N VAL A 105 9.78 -1.71 0.24
CA VAL A 105 11.23 -1.74 0.45
C VAL A 105 11.87 -2.95 -0.23
N ALA A 106 11.30 -4.16 -0.08
CA ALA A 106 11.80 -5.35 -0.77
C ALA A 106 11.77 -5.17 -2.30
N PHE A 107 10.69 -4.58 -2.82
CA PHE A 107 10.59 -4.22 -4.24
C PHE A 107 11.66 -3.20 -4.63
N ALA A 108 11.88 -2.15 -3.83
CA ALA A 108 12.87 -1.11 -4.12
C ALA A 108 14.30 -1.67 -4.15
N ILE A 109 14.66 -2.56 -3.22
CA ILE A 109 15.96 -3.25 -3.22
C ILE A 109 16.11 -4.10 -4.49
N GLY A 110 15.11 -4.92 -4.81
CA GLY A 110 15.14 -5.73 -6.03
C GLY A 110 15.22 -4.88 -7.31
N PHE A 111 14.50 -3.75 -7.35
CA PHE A 111 14.55 -2.78 -8.43
C PHE A 111 15.95 -2.16 -8.54
N ALA A 112 16.55 -1.75 -7.42
CA ALA A 112 17.90 -1.21 -7.39
C ALA A 112 18.92 -2.23 -7.94
N LEU A 113 18.85 -3.48 -7.50
CA LEU A 113 19.76 -4.56 -7.95
C LEU A 113 19.56 -4.92 -9.43
N THR A 114 18.39 -4.64 -9.99
CA THR A 114 18.09 -4.90 -11.40
C THR A 114 18.55 -3.76 -12.29
N PHE A 115 18.25 -2.50 -11.89
CA PHE A 115 18.39 -1.30 -12.73
C PHE A 115 19.57 -0.39 -12.36
N ALA A 116 20.43 -0.78 -11.39
CA ALA A 116 21.69 -0.09 -11.12
C ALA A 116 22.67 -0.25 -12.31
N PRO A 117 23.68 0.61 -12.46
CA PRO A 117 24.63 0.59 -13.58
C PRO A 117 25.33 -0.76 -13.80
N SER A 118 25.57 -1.51 -12.73
CA SER A 118 26.09 -2.88 -12.76
C SER A 118 25.01 -3.93 -12.37
N GLY A 119 23.73 -3.55 -12.50
CA GLY A 119 22.59 -4.40 -12.22
C GLY A 119 22.35 -5.47 -13.28
N TRP A 120 21.40 -6.37 -13.01
CA TRP A 120 21.18 -7.52 -13.86
C TRP A 120 20.72 -7.15 -15.29
N LEU A 121 19.92 -6.11 -15.44
CA LEU A 121 19.49 -5.63 -16.75
C LEU A 121 20.67 -5.16 -17.62
N PHE A 122 21.59 -4.40 -17.04
CA PHE A 122 22.77 -3.89 -17.77
C PHE A 122 23.79 -4.99 -18.08
N ARG A 123 23.90 -6.01 -17.23
CA ARG A 123 24.68 -7.23 -17.55
C ARG A 123 24.08 -7.98 -18.73
N PHE A 124 22.74 -8.04 -18.82
CA PHE A 124 22.07 -8.62 -19.96
C PHE A 124 22.35 -7.83 -21.25
N PHE A 125 22.34 -6.50 -21.22
CA PHE A 125 22.71 -5.69 -22.37
C PHE A 125 24.19 -5.81 -22.74
N ALA A 126 25.07 -5.95 -21.76
CA ALA A 126 26.50 -6.12 -22.00
C ALA A 126 26.85 -7.40 -22.80
N LEU A 127 25.99 -8.43 -22.79
CA LEU A 127 26.13 -9.60 -23.68
C LEU A 127 26.06 -9.25 -25.16
N PHE A 128 25.31 -8.19 -25.51
CA PHE A 128 25.11 -7.78 -26.91
C PHE A 128 26.05 -6.66 -27.31
N THR A 129 26.41 -5.77 -26.38
CA THR A 129 27.25 -4.60 -26.66
C THR A 129 28.73 -4.87 -26.44
N GLN A 130 29.08 -5.95 -25.71
CA GLN A 130 30.45 -6.33 -25.31
C GLN A 130 31.17 -5.21 -24.51
N GLU A 131 30.41 -4.32 -23.86
CA GLU A 131 30.95 -3.24 -23.04
C GLU A 131 31.56 -3.80 -21.74
N PRO A 132 32.86 -3.58 -21.48
CA PRO A 132 33.54 -4.11 -20.32
C PRO A 132 33.30 -3.31 -19.03
N THR A 133 32.75 -2.10 -19.16
CA THR A 133 32.53 -1.15 -18.05
C THR A 133 31.04 -0.98 -17.75
N PRO A 134 30.67 -0.71 -16.49
CA PRO A 134 29.28 -0.38 -16.15
C PRO A 134 28.82 0.88 -16.87
N TYR A 135 27.55 0.89 -17.28
CA TYR A 135 26.95 2.04 -17.95
C TYR A 135 26.87 3.25 -17.01
N THR A 136 27.06 4.44 -17.57
CA THR A 136 26.93 5.70 -16.82
C THR A 136 25.48 6.08 -16.53
N TRP A 137 24.54 5.57 -17.35
CA TRP A 137 23.12 5.78 -17.18
C TRP A 137 22.51 4.77 -16.21
N SER A 138 21.63 5.22 -15.32
CA SER A 138 20.98 4.40 -14.30
C SER A 138 19.59 4.94 -14.00
N LEU A 139 18.67 4.02 -13.62
CA LEU A 139 17.38 4.37 -13.03
C LEU A 139 17.43 4.39 -11.48
N VAL A 140 18.60 4.12 -10.90
CA VAL A 140 18.76 4.14 -9.44
C VAL A 140 19.53 5.38 -9.07
N GLN A 141 18.98 6.17 -8.16
CA GLN A 141 19.54 7.44 -7.71
C GLN A 141 19.81 8.44 -8.84
N ASP A 142 18.99 8.37 -9.91
CA ASP A 142 19.06 9.32 -11.00
C ASP A 142 18.62 10.72 -10.54
N SER A 143 19.32 11.75 -11.00
CA SER A 143 19.12 13.15 -10.55
C SER A 143 17.69 13.68 -10.76
N SER A 144 16.96 13.13 -11.72
CA SER A 144 15.59 13.54 -12.05
C SER A 144 14.51 12.70 -11.34
N GLY A 145 14.89 11.60 -10.65
CA GLY A 145 13.96 10.72 -9.93
C GLY A 145 13.09 9.84 -10.83
N TYR A 146 13.47 9.58 -12.09
CA TYR A 146 12.69 8.72 -12.99
C TYR A 146 12.57 7.29 -12.48
N GLY A 147 13.63 6.74 -11.87
CA GLY A 147 13.58 5.42 -11.28
C GLY A 147 12.58 5.33 -10.14
N LEU A 148 12.54 6.35 -9.28
CA LEU A 148 11.55 6.47 -8.21
C LEU A 148 10.12 6.56 -8.77
N ILE A 149 9.90 7.38 -9.80
CA ILE A 149 8.59 7.52 -10.48
C ILE A 149 8.09 6.17 -11.00
N ILE A 150 8.93 5.45 -11.73
CA ILE A 150 8.57 4.16 -12.33
C ILE A 150 8.28 3.12 -11.24
N ALA A 151 9.14 3.05 -10.22
CA ALA A 151 8.99 2.12 -9.11
C ALA A 151 7.67 2.35 -8.35
N LEU A 152 7.36 3.60 -7.99
CA LEU A 152 6.12 3.97 -7.32
C LEU A 152 4.90 3.68 -8.21
N ALA A 153 4.94 4.04 -9.50
CA ALA A 153 3.84 3.79 -10.41
C ALA A 153 3.51 2.28 -10.53
N ILE A 154 4.53 1.43 -10.61
CA ILE A 154 4.36 -0.03 -10.65
C ILE A 154 3.75 -0.55 -9.35
N LYS A 155 4.21 -0.06 -8.21
CA LYS A 155 3.77 -0.53 -6.88
C LYS A 155 2.37 -0.05 -6.51
N GLU A 156 1.97 1.16 -6.92
CA GLU A 156 0.67 1.73 -6.59
C GLU A 156 -0.46 1.26 -7.52
N THR A 157 -0.12 0.80 -8.73
CA THR A 157 -1.11 0.29 -9.69
C THR A 157 -1.97 -0.87 -9.13
N PRO A 158 -1.43 -1.92 -8.46
CA PRO A 158 -2.23 -2.98 -7.86
C PRO A 158 -3.23 -2.50 -6.81
N PHE A 159 -2.86 -1.51 -5.99
CA PHE A 159 -3.75 -0.90 -5.01
C PHE A 159 -4.92 -0.19 -5.69
N LEU A 160 -4.64 0.64 -6.71
CA LEU A 160 -5.68 1.32 -7.49
C LEU A 160 -6.59 0.34 -8.24
N LEU A 161 -6.06 -0.78 -8.76
CA LEU A 161 -6.84 -1.84 -9.37
C LEU A 161 -7.79 -2.49 -8.36
N LEU A 162 -7.31 -2.80 -7.14
CA LEU A 162 -8.14 -3.37 -6.08
C LEU A 162 -9.28 -2.44 -5.69
N MET A 163 -8.99 -1.16 -5.49
CA MET A 163 -10.01 -0.16 -5.15
C MET A 163 -11.02 0.02 -6.29
N SER A 164 -10.56 -0.01 -7.55
CA SER A 164 -11.41 0.07 -8.72
C SER A 164 -12.40 -1.08 -8.83
N LEU A 165 -12.05 -2.29 -8.38
CA LEU A 165 -12.92 -3.47 -8.44
C LEU A 165 -14.26 -3.21 -7.75
N SER A 166 -14.24 -2.69 -6.54
CA SER A 166 -15.44 -2.39 -5.75
C SER A 166 -16.26 -1.26 -6.41
N VAL A 167 -15.59 -0.21 -6.89
CA VAL A 167 -16.21 0.94 -7.59
C VAL A 167 -16.91 0.50 -8.88
N LEU A 168 -16.25 -0.28 -9.73
CA LEU A 168 -16.79 -0.71 -11.02
C LEU A 168 -18.00 -1.66 -10.86
N ARG A 169 -17.94 -2.57 -9.85
CA ARG A 169 -19.08 -3.42 -9.51
C ARG A 169 -20.28 -2.60 -9.03
N GLN A 170 -20.05 -1.61 -8.19
CA GLN A 170 -21.10 -0.71 -7.70
C GLN A 170 -21.74 0.13 -8.83
N MET A 171 -20.93 0.55 -9.82
CA MET A 171 -21.38 1.28 -11.00
C MET A 171 -22.12 0.40 -12.01
N GLN A 172 -22.14 -0.92 -11.86
CA GLN A 172 -22.69 -1.86 -12.85
C GLN A 172 -22.12 -1.62 -14.26
N VAL A 173 -20.79 -1.48 -14.36
CA VAL A 173 -20.10 -1.06 -15.59
C VAL A 173 -20.43 -1.96 -16.78
N ASP A 174 -20.72 -3.26 -16.56
CA ASP A 174 -21.10 -4.18 -17.63
C ASP A 174 -22.37 -3.71 -18.36
N ARG A 175 -23.35 -3.18 -17.62
CA ARG A 175 -24.58 -2.61 -18.21
C ARG A 175 -24.31 -1.31 -18.96
N LEU A 176 -23.45 -0.45 -18.40
CA LEU A 176 -23.04 0.79 -19.07
C LEU A 176 -22.31 0.53 -20.38
N LEU A 177 -21.42 -0.46 -20.40
CA LEU A 177 -20.70 -0.87 -21.61
C LEU A 177 -21.64 -1.47 -22.66
N ALA A 178 -22.57 -2.34 -22.26
CA ALA A 178 -23.55 -2.92 -23.18
C ALA A 178 -24.45 -1.84 -23.82
N ALA A 179 -24.96 -0.88 -23.01
CA ALA A 179 -25.73 0.25 -23.51
C ALA A 179 -24.94 1.15 -24.46
N SER A 180 -23.66 1.40 -24.15
CA SER A 180 -22.78 2.21 -25.02
C SER A 180 -22.51 1.51 -26.36
N GLN A 181 -22.31 0.20 -26.34
CA GLN A 181 -22.07 -0.60 -27.56
C GLN A 181 -23.32 -0.66 -28.46
N SER A 182 -24.54 -0.72 -27.88
CA SER A 182 -25.78 -0.65 -28.66
C SER A 182 -25.98 0.69 -29.36
N LEU A 183 -25.36 1.78 -28.83
CA LEU A 183 -25.31 3.10 -29.46
C LEU A 183 -24.16 3.25 -30.48
N GLY A 184 -23.44 2.16 -30.80
CA GLY A 184 -22.37 2.16 -31.78
C GLY A 184 -21.00 2.64 -31.28
N TYR A 185 -20.82 2.89 -29.97
CA TYR A 185 -19.52 3.24 -29.42
C TYR A 185 -18.59 2.02 -29.37
N ASN A 186 -17.35 2.21 -29.80
CA ASN A 186 -16.32 1.20 -29.58
C ASN A 186 -15.94 1.13 -28.08
N ARG A 187 -15.24 0.08 -27.67
CA ARG A 187 -14.88 -0.15 -26.27
C ARG A 187 -14.10 1.03 -25.66
N SER A 188 -13.14 1.59 -26.38
CA SER A 188 -12.33 2.71 -25.91
C SER A 188 -13.16 3.98 -25.72
N ALA A 189 -14.09 4.27 -26.65
CA ALA A 189 -15.01 5.40 -26.52
C ALA A 189 -15.94 5.24 -25.31
N ALA A 190 -16.51 4.03 -25.11
CA ALA A 190 -17.36 3.74 -23.96
C ALA A 190 -16.60 3.93 -22.62
N TRP A 191 -15.35 3.47 -22.53
CA TRP A 191 -14.54 3.66 -21.34
C TRP A 191 -14.18 5.13 -21.09
N LEU A 192 -13.74 5.87 -22.12
CA LEU A 192 -13.34 7.27 -21.95
C LEU A 192 -14.55 8.20 -21.73
N LYS A 193 -15.66 8.01 -22.44
CA LYS A 193 -16.79 8.94 -22.38
C LYS A 193 -17.84 8.59 -21.32
N VAL A 194 -17.98 7.30 -20.98
CA VAL A 194 -19.05 6.86 -20.06
C VAL A 194 -18.47 6.41 -18.72
N VAL A 195 -17.42 5.58 -18.72
CA VAL A 195 -16.87 5.00 -17.48
C VAL A 195 -15.96 5.98 -16.75
N LEU A 196 -14.98 6.60 -17.44
CA LEU A 196 -13.98 7.48 -16.82
C LEU A 196 -14.58 8.64 -16.03
N PRO A 197 -15.57 9.41 -16.56
CA PRO A 197 -16.14 10.54 -15.83
C PRO A 197 -16.90 10.13 -14.56
N GLN A 198 -17.36 8.88 -14.48
CA GLN A 198 -18.05 8.35 -13.30
C GLN A 198 -17.09 7.62 -12.35
N TRP A 199 -16.04 6.97 -12.89
CA TRP A 199 -15.04 6.24 -12.12
C TRP A 199 -14.10 7.18 -11.38
N LEU A 200 -13.58 8.21 -12.05
CA LEU A 200 -12.60 9.14 -11.48
C LEU A 200 -13.08 9.80 -10.18
N PRO A 201 -14.31 10.37 -10.10
CA PRO A 201 -14.81 10.95 -8.85
C PRO A 201 -14.96 9.93 -7.70
N LYS A 202 -15.26 8.68 -8.02
CA LYS A 202 -15.38 7.60 -7.01
C LYS A 202 -14.03 7.07 -6.56
N MET A 203 -12.99 7.26 -7.35
CA MET A 203 -11.60 6.89 -7.05
C MET A 203 -10.80 8.00 -6.36
N ARG A 204 -11.41 9.15 -6.05
CA ARG A 204 -10.70 10.29 -5.41
C ARG A 204 -9.89 9.87 -4.20
N PHE A 205 -10.54 9.19 -3.26
CA PHE A 205 -9.87 8.81 -2.02
C PHE A 205 -8.67 7.88 -2.24
N PRO A 206 -8.76 6.77 -3.00
CA PRO A 206 -7.60 5.98 -3.36
C PRO A 206 -6.50 6.76 -4.09
N ILE A 207 -6.87 7.65 -5.02
CA ILE A 207 -5.90 8.48 -5.76
C ILE A 207 -5.20 9.47 -4.82
N TYR A 208 -5.95 10.09 -3.89
CA TYR A 208 -5.38 10.97 -2.87
C TYR A 208 -4.40 10.23 -1.96
N ALA A 209 -4.72 9.00 -1.57
CA ALA A 209 -3.83 8.19 -0.75
C ALA A 209 -2.52 7.87 -1.47
N VAL A 210 -2.58 7.49 -2.75
CA VAL A 210 -1.39 7.25 -3.59
C VAL A 210 -0.58 8.53 -3.78
N LEU A 211 -1.24 9.67 -4.02
CA LEU A 211 -0.58 10.96 -4.20
C LEU A 211 0.10 11.42 -2.90
N ALA A 212 -0.59 11.33 -1.78
CA ALA A 212 -0.02 11.70 -0.47
C ALA A 212 1.18 10.80 -0.11
N TYR A 213 1.08 9.49 -0.37
CA TYR A 213 2.19 8.56 -0.20
C TYR A 213 3.37 8.93 -1.10
N GLY A 214 3.16 9.14 -2.39
CA GLY A 214 4.23 9.52 -3.33
C GLY A 214 4.93 10.84 -3.00
N LEU A 215 4.21 11.80 -2.37
CA LEU A 215 4.78 13.07 -1.92
C LEU A 215 5.56 12.95 -0.59
N SER A 216 5.28 11.91 0.21
CA SER A 216 5.83 11.79 1.57
C SER A 216 6.65 10.53 1.82
N VAL A 217 6.86 9.69 0.80
CA VAL A 217 7.62 8.45 0.93
C VAL A 217 9.08 8.73 1.25
N VAL A 218 9.62 8.04 2.26
CA VAL A 218 11.02 8.16 2.69
C VAL A 218 11.81 6.90 2.36
N ASP A 219 11.34 5.73 2.78
CA ASP A 219 12.02 4.44 2.67
C ASP A 219 12.40 4.08 1.23
N VAL A 220 11.44 4.10 0.31
CA VAL A 220 11.68 3.84 -1.12
C VAL A 220 12.54 4.94 -1.75
N ALA A 221 12.33 6.20 -1.34
CA ALA A 221 13.08 7.33 -1.88
C ALA A 221 14.56 7.33 -1.43
N MET A 222 14.86 6.83 -0.23
CA MET A 222 16.24 6.63 0.23
C MET A 222 16.99 5.58 -0.61
N ILE A 223 16.30 4.56 -1.12
CA ILE A 223 16.89 3.48 -1.90
C ILE A 223 17.03 3.88 -3.38
N LEU A 224 15.97 4.43 -3.97
CA LEU A 224 15.86 4.65 -5.41
C LEU A 224 15.96 6.11 -5.84
N GLY A 225 15.57 7.04 -4.97
CA GLY A 225 15.56 8.45 -5.27
C GLY A 225 16.96 9.07 -5.34
N PRO A 226 17.08 10.26 -5.92
CA PRO A 226 18.36 10.98 -5.96
C PRO A 226 18.82 11.38 -4.55
N SER A 227 20.12 11.47 -4.38
CA SER A 227 20.73 11.86 -3.11
C SER A 227 21.00 13.35 -3.01
N THR A 228 21.22 14.05 -4.16
CA THR A 228 21.60 15.46 -4.20
C THR A 228 20.97 16.19 -5.40
N PRO A 229 19.87 16.94 -5.25
CA PRO A 229 19.07 17.01 -4.02
C PRO A 229 18.24 15.73 -3.81
N SER A 230 18.00 15.37 -2.55
CA SER A 230 17.03 14.33 -2.22
C SER A 230 15.59 14.84 -2.35
N THR A 231 14.60 13.94 -2.29
CA THR A 231 13.21 14.38 -2.14
C THR A 231 13.04 15.11 -0.80
N PHE A 232 12.11 16.04 -0.72
CA PHE A 232 11.93 16.88 0.48
C PHE A 232 11.58 16.04 1.72
N ALA A 233 10.82 14.94 1.56
CA ALA A 233 10.54 14.02 2.66
C ALA A 233 11.82 13.35 3.20
N VAL A 234 12.74 12.95 2.33
CA VAL A 234 14.05 12.41 2.73
C VAL A 234 14.92 13.49 3.36
N LEU A 235 14.90 14.71 2.84
CA LEU A 235 15.64 15.84 3.42
C LEU A 235 15.16 16.16 4.84
N VAL A 236 13.84 16.22 5.05
CA VAL A 236 13.25 16.40 6.40
C VAL A 236 13.65 15.24 7.32
N TRP A 237 13.63 14.01 6.80
CA TRP A 237 14.09 12.83 7.55
C TRP A 237 15.57 12.92 7.94
N GLN A 238 16.44 13.41 7.06
CA GLN A 238 17.85 13.66 7.36
C GLN A 238 18.02 14.69 8.47
N TRP A 239 17.25 15.79 8.46
CA TRP A 239 17.26 16.79 9.53
C TRP A 239 16.76 16.24 10.88
N PHE A 240 15.84 15.27 10.90
CA PHE A 240 15.43 14.59 12.13
C PHE A 240 16.50 13.70 12.73
N ASN A 241 17.39 13.18 11.91
CA ASN A 241 18.51 12.33 12.32
C ASN A 241 19.83 13.12 12.45
N ASP A 242 19.78 14.45 12.39
CA ASP A 242 20.95 15.29 12.60
C ASP A 242 21.44 15.10 14.06
N PRO A 243 22.75 14.83 14.28
CA PRO A 243 23.31 14.73 15.63
C PRO A 243 23.14 15.99 16.48
N ASP A 244 23.04 17.16 15.84
CA ASP A 244 22.76 18.43 16.51
C ASP A 244 21.24 18.58 16.74
N LEU A 245 20.81 18.30 17.96
CA LEU A 245 19.42 18.42 18.37
C LEU A 245 18.84 19.83 18.25
N LEU A 246 19.67 20.87 18.18
CA LEU A 246 19.24 22.25 17.94
C LEU A 246 18.72 22.45 16.51
N GLN A 247 18.93 21.48 15.61
CA GLN A 247 18.35 21.46 14.25
C GLN A 247 16.92 20.88 14.20
N LEU A 248 16.40 20.33 15.29
CA LEU A 248 15.04 19.78 15.34
C LEU A 248 13.94 20.78 14.97
N PRO A 249 14.00 22.08 15.33
CA PRO A 249 13.03 23.08 14.86
C PRO A 249 13.00 23.20 13.33
N ARG A 250 14.16 23.09 12.64
CA ARG A 250 14.23 23.05 11.17
C ARG A 250 13.51 21.85 10.60
N ALA A 251 13.76 20.66 11.18
CA ALA A 251 13.09 19.43 10.77
C ALA A 251 11.56 19.50 10.98
N ALA A 252 11.12 20.08 12.09
CA ALA A 252 9.71 20.29 12.39
C ALA A 252 9.06 21.28 11.40
N ALA A 253 9.72 22.39 11.08
CA ALA A 253 9.28 23.33 10.05
C ALA A 253 9.16 22.64 8.68
N GLY A 254 10.14 21.78 8.34
CA GLY A 254 10.08 20.93 7.15
C GLY A 254 8.90 19.95 7.13
N ALA A 255 8.59 19.32 8.26
CA ALA A 255 7.45 18.40 8.37
C ALA A 255 6.10 19.12 8.21
N ILE A 256 5.95 20.34 8.71
CA ILE A 256 4.77 21.18 8.47
C ILE A 256 4.71 21.61 7.01
N THR A 257 5.83 22.01 6.42
CA THR A 257 5.90 22.36 5.00
C THR A 257 5.48 21.18 4.12
N LEU A 258 5.92 19.96 4.45
CA LEU A 258 5.50 18.74 3.76
C LEU A 258 3.99 18.50 3.90
N PHE A 259 3.43 18.71 5.08
CA PHE A 259 1.99 18.62 5.33
C PHE A 259 1.20 19.62 4.47
N VAL A 260 1.62 20.90 4.48
CA VAL A 260 0.98 21.97 3.68
C VAL A 260 1.12 21.68 2.18
N LEU A 261 2.29 21.21 1.74
CA LEU A 261 2.54 20.79 0.37
C LEU A 261 1.57 19.68 -0.07
N CYS A 262 1.46 18.61 0.71
CA CYS A 262 0.54 17.51 0.41
C CYS A 262 -0.90 18.02 0.30
N PHE A 263 -1.36 18.80 1.26
CA PHE A 263 -2.72 19.35 1.24
C PHE A 263 -2.93 20.30 0.06
N GLY A 264 -1.96 21.12 -0.27
CA GLY A 264 -1.98 22.03 -1.43
C GLY A 264 -2.07 21.26 -2.75
N VAL A 265 -1.23 20.24 -2.95
CA VAL A 265 -1.24 19.40 -4.16
C VAL A 265 -2.55 18.62 -4.30
N LEU A 266 -3.08 18.06 -3.21
CA LEU A 266 -4.40 17.41 -3.21
C LEU A 266 -5.53 18.38 -3.58
N SER A 267 -5.46 19.61 -3.08
CA SER A 267 -6.44 20.66 -3.40
C SER A 267 -6.37 21.07 -4.87
N VAL A 268 -5.15 21.24 -5.41
CA VAL A 268 -4.93 21.53 -6.83
C VAL A 268 -5.45 20.37 -7.70
N TYR A 269 -5.15 19.11 -7.33
CA TYR A 269 -5.69 17.95 -8.04
C TYR A 269 -7.22 17.97 -8.06
N ARG A 270 -7.86 18.29 -6.93
CA ARG A 270 -9.32 18.39 -6.83
C ARG A 270 -9.90 19.49 -7.74
N LEU A 271 -9.23 20.64 -7.78
CA LEU A 271 -9.61 21.75 -8.66
C LEU A 271 -9.46 21.36 -10.13
N LEU A 272 -8.34 20.76 -10.51
CA LEU A 272 -8.11 20.29 -11.88
C LEU A 272 -9.13 19.24 -12.30
N GLU A 273 -9.43 18.27 -11.44
CA GLU A 273 -10.48 17.28 -11.70
C GLU A 273 -11.84 17.96 -11.98
N PHE A 274 -12.22 18.92 -11.13
CA PHE A 274 -13.48 19.66 -11.28
C PHE A 274 -13.52 20.42 -12.62
N VAL A 275 -12.46 21.14 -12.94
CA VAL A 275 -12.36 21.93 -14.20
C VAL A 275 -12.36 21.00 -15.41
N LEU A 276 -11.60 19.92 -15.38
CA LEU A 276 -11.52 18.95 -16.49
C LEU A 276 -12.88 18.29 -16.74
N ILE A 277 -13.52 17.77 -15.71
CA ILE A 277 -14.81 17.09 -15.86
C ILE A 277 -15.88 18.07 -16.39
N SER A 278 -15.91 19.32 -15.89
CA SER A 278 -16.90 20.30 -16.34
C SER A 278 -16.68 20.75 -17.79
N ARG A 279 -15.42 20.94 -18.21
CA ARG A 279 -15.09 21.34 -19.59
C ARG A 279 -15.18 20.21 -20.61
N TRP A 280 -15.03 18.95 -20.18
CA TRP A 280 -15.10 17.81 -21.08
C TRP A 280 -16.53 17.36 -21.42
N GLN A 281 -17.55 17.93 -20.80
CA GLN A 281 -18.94 17.57 -21.07
C GLN A 281 -19.30 17.67 -22.56
N ASN A 282 -18.89 18.75 -23.23
CA ASN A 282 -19.17 18.93 -24.66
C ASN A 282 -18.54 17.82 -25.53
N TRP A 283 -17.30 17.43 -25.22
CA TRP A 283 -16.66 16.31 -25.89
C TRP A 283 -17.26 14.96 -25.48
N GLN A 284 -17.62 14.80 -24.22
CA GLN A 284 -18.22 13.59 -23.69
C GLN A 284 -19.52 13.25 -24.42
N PHE A 285 -20.37 14.27 -24.66
CA PHE A 285 -21.67 14.11 -25.32
C PHE A 285 -21.60 14.24 -26.84
N SER A 286 -20.45 14.62 -27.42
CA SER A 286 -20.26 14.59 -28.86
C SER A 286 -20.26 13.15 -29.37
N GLY A 287 -20.87 12.84 -30.50
CA GLY A 287 -20.81 11.53 -31.14
C GLY A 287 -19.44 11.16 -31.71
N SER A 288 -18.37 11.96 -31.46
CA SER A 288 -17.05 11.79 -32.04
C SER A 288 -16.43 10.43 -31.67
N LYS A 289 -15.82 9.77 -32.64
CA LYS A 289 -15.06 8.53 -32.44
C LYS A 289 -13.76 8.83 -31.69
N THR A 290 -13.34 7.89 -30.83
CA THR A 290 -12.07 7.95 -30.13
C THR A 290 -11.09 6.95 -30.72
N PHE A 291 -9.79 7.18 -30.50
CA PHE A 291 -8.74 6.23 -30.85
C PHE A 291 -8.77 4.98 -29.95
N ASN A 292 -8.19 3.89 -30.42
CA ASN A 292 -8.05 2.68 -29.61
C ASN A 292 -6.92 2.86 -28.57
N LEU A 293 -7.27 2.66 -27.31
CA LEU A 293 -6.29 2.79 -26.22
C LEU A 293 -5.40 1.52 -26.15
N PRO A 294 -4.06 1.69 -26.02
CA PRO A 294 -3.15 0.58 -25.79
C PRO A 294 -3.33 0.05 -24.36
N GLY A 295 -3.64 -1.21 -24.18
CA GLY A 295 -3.85 -1.78 -22.83
C GLY A 295 -3.37 -3.22 -22.68
N LYS A 296 -2.98 -3.87 -23.80
CA LYS A 296 -2.75 -5.33 -23.82
C LYS A 296 -1.55 -5.79 -22.98
N HIS A 297 -0.50 -4.98 -22.87
CA HIS A 297 0.77 -5.38 -22.26
C HIS A 297 0.99 -4.80 -20.85
N TRP A 298 0.26 -3.76 -20.47
CA TRP A 298 0.44 -3.08 -19.19
C TRP A 298 0.27 -4.00 -17.99
N PHE A 299 -0.76 -4.87 -18.01
CA PHE A 299 -0.93 -5.81 -16.89
C PHE A 299 0.22 -6.80 -16.78
N LYS A 300 0.76 -7.26 -17.91
CA LYS A 300 1.93 -8.16 -17.91
C LYS A 300 3.13 -7.48 -17.30
N LEU A 301 3.39 -6.21 -17.66
CA LEU A 301 4.48 -5.41 -17.08
C LEU A 301 4.32 -5.28 -15.56
N ILE A 302 3.15 -4.84 -15.10
CA ILE A 302 2.86 -4.66 -13.67
C ILE A 302 2.94 -5.98 -12.89
N ALA A 303 2.64 -7.11 -13.51
CA ALA A 303 2.76 -8.41 -12.87
C ALA A 303 4.20 -8.96 -12.90
N ILE A 304 4.87 -8.87 -14.04
CA ILE A 304 6.19 -9.48 -14.22
C ILE A 304 7.27 -8.75 -13.42
N VAL A 305 7.28 -7.40 -13.44
CA VAL A 305 8.37 -6.63 -12.82
C VAL A 305 8.52 -6.93 -11.32
N PRO A 306 7.49 -6.87 -10.45
CA PRO A 306 7.65 -7.20 -9.05
C PRO A 306 8.10 -8.65 -8.81
N PHE A 307 7.61 -9.61 -9.59
CA PHE A 307 8.02 -11.01 -9.44
C PHE A 307 9.42 -11.28 -9.97
N LEU A 308 9.91 -10.51 -10.93
CA LEU A 308 11.30 -10.57 -11.38
C LEU A 308 12.28 -10.15 -10.28
N MET A 309 11.85 -9.28 -9.35
CA MET A 309 12.70 -8.87 -8.23
C MET A 309 13.05 -10.02 -7.30
N ILE A 310 12.17 -11.02 -7.12
CA ILE A 310 12.40 -12.16 -6.23
C ILE A 310 13.62 -13.01 -6.69
N PRO A 311 13.70 -13.51 -7.94
CA PRO A 311 14.89 -14.23 -8.39
C PRO A 311 16.17 -13.36 -8.41
N VAL A 312 16.04 -12.05 -8.66
CA VAL A 312 17.17 -11.13 -8.58
C VAL A 312 17.71 -11.07 -7.14
N LEU A 313 16.83 -10.87 -6.15
CA LEU A 313 17.19 -10.89 -4.73
C LEU A 313 17.81 -12.24 -4.35
N LEU A 314 17.22 -13.35 -4.83
CA LEU A 314 17.73 -14.69 -4.55
C LEU A 314 19.16 -14.87 -5.08
N VAL A 315 19.43 -14.53 -6.33
CA VAL A 315 20.77 -14.66 -6.92
C VAL A 315 21.77 -13.78 -6.19
N TRP A 316 21.43 -12.52 -5.88
CA TRP A 316 22.31 -11.62 -5.15
C TRP A 316 22.60 -12.10 -3.72
N SER A 317 21.64 -12.70 -3.03
CA SER A 317 21.82 -13.18 -1.64
C SER A 317 22.84 -14.33 -1.50
N PHE A 318 23.08 -15.06 -2.59
CA PHE A 318 24.09 -16.14 -2.63
C PHE A 318 25.36 -15.76 -3.39
N ALA A 319 25.42 -14.57 -4.03
CA ALA A 319 26.56 -14.17 -4.85
C ALA A 319 27.78 -13.81 -4.00
N LEU A 320 28.78 -14.68 -3.90
CA LEU A 320 30.03 -14.37 -3.23
C LEU A 320 30.95 -13.50 -4.09
N ARG A 321 31.05 -13.82 -5.37
CA ARG A 321 31.87 -13.08 -6.34
C ARG A 321 31.09 -12.91 -7.64
N TRP A 322 30.79 -11.67 -7.98
CA TRP A 322 30.04 -11.32 -9.19
C TRP A 322 30.59 -10.06 -9.83
N ARG A 323 31.47 -10.25 -10.79
CA ARG A 323 32.09 -9.14 -11.53
C ARG A 323 31.22 -8.73 -12.72
N PHE A 324 31.22 -7.45 -13.05
CA PHE A 324 30.68 -6.97 -14.31
C PHE A 324 31.68 -7.30 -15.44
N PRO A 325 31.25 -7.72 -16.65
CA PRO A 325 29.87 -7.82 -17.13
C PRO A 325 29.20 -9.21 -16.96
N ASP A 326 29.78 -10.16 -16.23
CA ASP A 326 29.25 -11.52 -16.12
C ASP A 326 27.77 -11.52 -15.74
N ILE A 327 26.93 -12.29 -16.47
CA ILE A 327 25.48 -12.38 -16.21
C ILE A 327 25.15 -13.22 -14.97
N TRP A 328 26.04 -14.15 -14.60
CA TRP A 328 25.92 -15.02 -13.44
C TRP A 328 27.10 -14.84 -12.48
N PRO A 329 26.90 -15.04 -11.17
CA PRO A 329 27.98 -15.01 -10.21
C PRO A 329 28.99 -16.12 -10.50
N SER A 330 30.29 -15.80 -10.45
CA SER A 330 31.38 -16.77 -10.61
C SER A 330 31.54 -17.68 -9.40
N ARG A 331 31.07 -17.24 -8.22
CA ARG A 331 31.06 -18.06 -6.99
C ARG A 331 29.77 -17.75 -6.21
N LEU A 332 29.14 -18.83 -5.73
CA LEU A 332 27.99 -18.79 -4.81
C LEU A 332 28.45 -19.22 -3.41
N SER A 333 27.83 -18.70 -2.37
CA SER A 333 28.11 -19.04 -0.97
C SER A 333 26.88 -18.73 -0.09
N VAL A 334 26.73 -19.52 0.96
CA VAL A 334 25.73 -19.27 2.03
C VAL A 334 26.28 -18.35 3.14
N ARG A 335 27.51 -17.88 3.02
CA ARG A 335 28.23 -17.11 4.05
C ARG A 335 27.43 -15.94 4.61
N PHE A 336 26.74 -15.15 3.76
CA PHE A 336 25.98 -14.00 4.20
C PHE A 336 24.74 -14.39 4.99
N TRP A 337 24.14 -15.54 4.67
CA TRP A 337 23.03 -16.12 5.42
C TRP A 337 23.49 -16.62 6.80
N GLU A 338 24.65 -17.23 6.89
CA GLU A 338 25.24 -17.71 8.15
C GLU A 338 25.64 -16.54 9.05
N GLN A 339 26.29 -15.52 8.48
CA GLN A 339 26.73 -14.33 9.22
C GLN A 339 25.55 -13.54 9.81
N GLU A 340 24.45 -13.41 9.06
CA GLU A 340 23.29 -12.63 9.47
C GLU A 340 22.22 -13.47 10.19
N SER A 341 22.41 -14.79 10.34
CA SER A 341 21.36 -15.69 10.82
C SER A 341 20.76 -15.30 12.17
N SER A 342 21.57 -14.92 13.14
CA SER A 342 21.13 -14.50 14.47
C SER A 342 20.31 -13.20 14.41
N ASN A 343 20.80 -12.20 13.68
CA ASN A 343 20.12 -10.92 13.49
C ASN A 343 18.79 -11.11 12.75
N LEU A 344 18.78 -11.94 11.71
CA LEU A 344 17.58 -12.23 10.92
C LEU A 344 16.48 -12.87 11.75
N ILE A 345 16.83 -13.81 12.65
CA ILE A 345 15.85 -14.46 13.54
C ILE A 345 15.25 -13.44 14.51
N GLU A 346 16.07 -12.60 15.13
CA GLU A 346 15.61 -11.57 16.06
C GLU A 346 14.70 -10.54 15.35
N LEU A 347 15.16 -10.00 14.22
CA LEU A 347 14.40 -9.00 13.46
C LEU A 347 13.11 -9.57 12.86
N ALA A 348 13.12 -10.84 12.44
CA ALA A 348 11.93 -11.53 11.98
C ALA A 348 10.93 -11.74 13.13
N ALA A 349 11.40 -12.12 14.32
CA ALA A 349 10.56 -12.28 15.50
C ALA A 349 9.93 -10.95 15.92
N ASN A 350 10.71 -9.85 15.97
CA ASN A 350 10.20 -8.51 16.25
C ASN A 350 9.15 -8.07 15.23
N SER A 351 9.43 -8.26 13.93
CA SER A 351 8.49 -7.96 12.85
C SER A 351 7.20 -8.77 12.97
N LEU A 352 7.31 -10.07 13.28
CA LEU A 352 6.16 -10.96 13.45
C LEU A 352 5.30 -10.56 14.65
N ILE A 353 5.89 -10.32 15.81
CA ILE A 353 5.16 -9.92 17.02
C ILE A 353 4.43 -8.60 16.76
N LEU A 354 5.15 -7.61 16.25
CA LEU A 354 4.59 -6.29 15.96
C LEU A 354 3.46 -6.38 14.92
N GLY A 355 3.68 -7.15 13.84
CA GLY A 355 2.71 -7.35 12.79
C GLY A 355 1.46 -8.10 13.25
N LEU A 356 1.62 -9.23 13.95
CA LEU A 356 0.52 -10.04 14.43
C LEU A 356 -0.37 -9.26 15.42
N VAL A 357 0.23 -8.57 16.38
CA VAL A 357 -0.51 -7.77 17.36
C VAL A 357 -1.25 -6.63 16.65
N SER A 358 -0.55 -5.85 15.83
CA SER A 358 -1.13 -4.67 15.20
C SER A 358 -2.21 -5.02 14.17
N ALA A 359 -1.99 -6.01 13.32
CA ALA A 359 -2.98 -6.43 12.33
C ALA A 359 -4.22 -7.06 12.97
N THR A 360 -4.04 -7.82 14.06
CA THR A 360 -5.19 -8.43 14.78
C THR A 360 -6.03 -7.38 15.48
N VAL A 361 -5.42 -6.40 16.14
CA VAL A 361 -6.15 -5.28 16.76
C VAL A 361 -6.85 -4.44 15.71
N ALA A 362 -6.16 -4.10 14.61
CA ALA A 362 -6.76 -3.37 13.49
C ALA A 362 -7.96 -4.12 12.88
N LEU A 363 -7.86 -5.45 12.77
CA LEU A 363 -8.96 -6.30 12.30
C LEU A 363 -10.15 -6.28 13.27
N ILE A 364 -9.92 -6.38 14.57
CA ILE A 364 -10.97 -6.31 15.59
C ILE A 364 -11.70 -4.96 15.50
N PHE A 365 -10.97 -3.87 15.37
CA PHE A 365 -11.54 -2.53 15.19
C PHE A 365 -12.37 -2.43 13.90
N ALA A 366 -11.84 -2.92 12.78
CA ALA A 366 -12.52 -2.89 11.49
C ALA A 366 -13.83 -3.70 11.53
N VAL A 367 -13.78 -4.94 12.01
CA VAL A 367 -14.97 -5.80 12.17
C VAL A 367 -15.97 -5.15 13.13
N GLY A 368 -15.50 -4.61 14.27
CA GLY A 368 -16.35 -3.91 15.24
C GLY A 368 -17.07 -2.70 14.64
N CYS A 369 -16.38 -1.87 13.86
CA CYS A 369 -16.96 -0.69 13.19
C CYS A 369 -17.95 -1.08 12.09
N LEU A 370 -17.64 -2.09 11.28
CA LEU A 370 -18.51 -2.58 10.22
C LEU A 370 -19.80 -3.22 10.79
N GLU A 371 -19.68 -4.00 11.87
CA GLU A 371 -20.83 -4.58 12.57
C GLU A 371 -21.65 -3.50 13.28
N TYR A 372 -21.00 -2.48 13.85
CA TYR A 372 -21.68 -1.33 14.44
C TYR A 372 -22.50 -0.55 13.39
N ARG A 373 -21.94 -0.33 12.20
CA ARG A 373 -22.65 0.28 11.08
C ARG A 373 -23.89 -0.52 10.68
N ASP A 374 -23.77 -1.83 10.53
CA ASP A 374 -24.90 -2.68 10.12
C ASP A 374 -26.00 -2.71 11.17
N ARG A 375 -25.65 -2.62 12.46
CA ARG A 375 -26.61 -2.71 13.57
C ARG A 375 -27.26 -1.37 13.93
N TYR A 376 -26.51 -0.28 13.85
CA TYR A 376 -26.94 1.05 14.31
C TYR A 376 -27.07 2.08 13.18
N HIS A 377 -26.82 1.69 11.94
CA HIS A 377 -26.84 2.54 10.75
C HIS A 377 -25.93 3.78 10.85
N LYS A 378 -24.91 3.72 11.70
CA LYS A 378 -23.89 4.77 11.87
C LYS A 378 -22.55 4.30 11.32
N SER A 379 -22.16 4.85 10.17
CA SER A 379 -20.86 4.59 9.56
C SER A 379 -19.74 5.34 10.30
N LEU A 380 -18.52 4.81 10.19
CA LEU A 380 -17.33 5.53 10.61
C LEU A 380 -17.17 6.79 9.74
N PRO A 381 -16.86 7.97 10.34
CA PRO A 381 -16.57 9.16 9.54
C PRO A 381 -15.42 8.89 8.57
N GLN A 382 -15.58 9.30 7.32
CA GLN A 382 -14.56 9.06 6.29
C GLN A 382 -13.19 9.66 6.65
N LEU A 383 -13.20 10.77 7.39
CA LEU A 383 -11.98 11.40 7.90
C LEU A 383 -11.12 10.47 8.76
N VAL A 384 -11.73 9.61 9.58
CA VAL A 384 -10.98 8.66 10.44
C VAL A 384 -10.16 7.67 9.62
N ILE A 385 -10.67 7.27 8.45
CA ILE A 385 -9.96 6.41 7.52
C ILE A 385 -8.96 7.23 6.69
N ALA A 386 -9.35 8.44 6.32
CA ALA A 386 -8.58 9.30 5.43
C ALA A 386 -7.33 9.86 6.09
N ILE A 387 -7.41 10.29 7.35
CA ILE A 387 -6.33 10.99 8.04
C ILE A 387 -5.02 10.19 8.05
N PRO A 388 -4.98 8.91 8.48
CA PRO A 388 -3.74 8.15 8.49
C PRO A 388 -3.16 7.89 7.09
N MET A 389 -3.98 7.99 6.04
CA MET A 389 -3.56 7.74 4.66
C MET A 389 -3.15 9.02 3.92
N LEU A 390 -3.67 10.18 4.32
CA LEU A 390 -3.49 11.43 3.59
C LEU A 390 -2.48 12.36 4.25
N ILE A 391 -2.27 12.25 5.55
CA ILE A 391 -1.29 13.07 6.26
C ILE A 391 0.09 12.39 6.19
N PRO A 392 1.15 13.13 5.81
CA PRO A 392 2.51 12.60 5.84
C PRO A 392 2.87 12.03 7.21
N GLN A 393 3.42 10.82 7.23
CA GLN A 393 3.76 10.13 8.48
C GLN A 393 4.72 10.95 9.35
N LEU A 394 5.73 11.58 8.74
CA LEU A 394 6.68 12.45 9.43
C LEU A 394 5.99 13.57 10.20
N SER A 395 4.94 14.18 9.61
CA SER A 395 4.23 15.31 10.22
C SER A 395 3.40 14.94 11.47
N ILE A 396 3.13 13.67 11.69
CA ILE A 396 2.39 13.19 12.86
C ILE A 396 3.34 12.54 13.87
N LEU A 397 4.19 11.63 13.38
CA LEU A 397 4.99 10.76 14.24
C LEU A 397 6.03 11.53 15.05
N PHE A 398 6.61 12.58 14.48
CA PHE A 398 7.58 13.41 15.19
C PHE A 398 6.96 14.11 16.40
N GLY A 399 5.80 14.75 16.25
CA GLY A 399 5.14 15.41 17.39
C GLY A 399 4.73 14.42 18.48
N ILE A 400 4.34 13.19 18.07
CA ILE A 400 4.06 12.12 19.03
C ILE A 400 5.34 11.66 19.74
N GLN A 401 6.46 11.56 19.03
CA GLN A 401 7.76 11.25 19.64
C GLN A 401 8.15 12.26 20.70
N ILE A 402 7.98 13.57 20.42
CA ILE A 402 8.23 14.63 21.41
C ILE A 402 7.28 14.47 22.62
N ALA A 403 6.00 14.23 22.38
CA ALA A 403 5.03 14.03 23.45
C ALA A 403 5.40 12.81 24.33
N ILE A 404 5.88 11.72 23.73
CA ILE A 404 6.35 10.53 24.46
C ILE A 404 7.56 10.85 25.35
N TYR A 405 8.50 11.67 24.88
CA TYR A 405 9.65 12.07 25.70
C TYR A 405 9.27 12.93 26.89
N MET A 406 8.11 13.60 26.86
CA MET A 406 7.57 14.36 28.01
C MET A 406 6.85 13.47 29.02
N LEU A 407 6.50 12.22 28.66
CA LEU A 407 5.80 11.30 29.55
C LEU A 407 6.79 10.49 30.40
N PRO A 408 6.51 10.29 31.72
CA PRO A 408 7.30 9.41 32.54
C PRO A 408 7.14 7.96 32.11
N GLY A 409 8.22 7.19 32.05
CA GLY A 409 8.20 5.76 31.73
C GLY A 409 8.70 5.40 30.33
N GLN A 410 8.56 4.13 29.98
CA GLN A 410 9.03 3.58 28.69
C GLN A 410 7.84 3.31 27.76
N TRP A 411 7.53 4.27 26.90
CA TRP A 411 6.37 4.21 25.99
C TRP A 411 6.70 3.78 24.57
N HIS A 412 7.97 3.48 24.25
CA HIS A 412 8.40 3.17 22.87
C HIS A 412 7.67 1.97 22.27
N VAL A 413 7.55 0.85 23.01
CA VAL A 413 6.87 -0.37 22.50
C VAL A 413 5.37 -0.12 22.30
N PRO A 414 4.60 0.37 23.30
CA PRO A 414 3.18 0.69 23.11
C PRO A 414 2.93 1.71 21.99
N ALA A 415 3.76 2.73 21.87
CA ALA A 415 3.62 3.76 20.84
C ALA A 415 3.89 3.21 19.44
N THR A 416 4.90 2.34 19.28
CA THR A 416 5.18 1.67 18.00
C THR A 416 4.02 0.77 17.60
N ILE A 417 3.51 -0.07 18.51
CA ILE A 417 2.35 -0.93 18.26
C ILE A 417 1.14 -0.08 17.86
N TRP A 418 0.89 1.01 18.61
CA TRP A 418 -0.20 1.92 18.32
C TRP A 418 -0.08 2.53 16.91
N ALA A 419 1.10 2.99 16.52
CA ALA A 419 1.31 3.56 15.20
C ALA A 419 1.11 2.53 14.07
N HIS A 420 1.58 1.29 14.28
CA HIS A 420 1.31 0.20 13.34
C HIS A 420 -0.19 -0.08 13.21
N ILE A 421 -0.96 -0.03 14.32
CA ILE A 421 -2.43 -0.16 14.28
C ILE A 421 -3.04 1.00 13.50
N LEU A 422 -2.62 2.25 13.79
CA LEU A 422 -3.12 3.45 13.14
C LEU A 422 -3.01 3.39 11.62
N PHE A 423 -1.83 3.01 11.12
CA PHE A 423 -1.59 2.96 9.68
C PHE A 423 -2.10 1.66 9.00
N ALA A 424 -2.23 0.54 9.73
CA ALA A 424 -2.79 -0.68 9.17
C ALA A 424 -4.33 -0.67 9.12
N PHE A 425 -4.99 -0.02 10.08
CA PHE A 425 -6.44 -0.02 10.23
C PHE A 425 -7.21 0.42 8.97
N PRO A 426 -6.87 1.52 8.27
CA PRO A 426 -7.56 1.95 7.07
C PRO A 426 -7.55 0.88 5.97
N TYR A 427 -6.44 0.22 5.76
CA TYR A 427 -6.29 -0.82 4.73
C TYR A 427 -7.13 -2.06 5.06
N VAL A 428 -7.12 -2.49 6.32
CA VAL A 428 -7.96 -3.61 6.81
C VAL A 428 -9.44 -3.27 6.67
N TYR A 429 -9.84 -2.06 7.07
CA TYR A 429 -11.22 -1.59 6.97
C TYR A 429 -11.69 -1.56 5.51
N LEU A 430 -10.91 -0.96 4.62
CA LEU A 430 -11.24 -0.86 3.19
C LEU A 430 -11.28 -2.24 2.50
N ALA A 431 -10.38 -3.15 2.86
CA ALA A 431 -10.38 -4.51 2.33
C ALA A 431 -11.65 -5.29 2.73
N LEU A 432 -12.20 -5.02 3.92
CA LEU A 432 -13.42 -5.66 4.43
C LEU A 432 -14.71 -4.97 3.99
N ASP A 433 -14.73 -3.66 3.77
CA ASP A 433 -15.96 -2.89 3.53
C ASP A 433 -16.78 -3.42 2.34
N GLY A 434 -16.12 -3.73 1.23
CA GLY A 434 -16.77 -4.29 0.05
C GLY A 434 -17.44 -5.65 0.29
N PRO A 435 -16.69 -6.68 0.72
CA PRO A 435 -17.25 -7.99 1.08
C PRO A 435 -18.33 -7.91 2.16
N TRP A 436 -18.17 -7.01 3.15
CA TRP A 436 -19.13 -6.83 4.23
C TRP A 436 -20.47 -6.26 3.73
N ARG A 437 -20.45 -5.28 2.83
CA ARG A 437 -21.66 -4.72 2.17
C ARG A 437 -22.34 -5.72 1.25
N SER A 438 -21.58 -6.63 0.66
CA SER A 438 -22.12 -7.66 -0.25
C SER A 438 -22.78 -8.83 0.48
N PHE A 439 -22.68 -8.91 1.82
CA PHE A 439 -23.34 -9.93 2.62
C PHE A 439 -24.85 -9.71 2.66
N ASP A 440 -25.63 -10.76 2.30
CA ASP A 440 -27.09 -10.70 2.36
C ASP A 440 -27.56 -10.86 3.82
N GLN A 441 -28.01 -9.75 4.40
CA GLN A 441 -28.50 -9.72 5.78
C GLN A 441 -29.77 -10.57 6.02
N ARG A 442 -30.51 -10.91 4.97
CA ARG A 442 -31.69 -11.80 5.08
C ARG A 442 -31.32 -13.14 5.67
N LEU A 443 -30.11 -13.65 5.41
CA LEU A 443 -29.63 -14.92 5.98
C LEU A 443 -29.60 -14.89 7.52
N THR A 444 -29.10 -13.80 8.11
CA THR A 444 -29.08 -13.64 9.57
C THR A 444 -30.49 -13.37 10.12
N GLN A 445 -31.33 -12.68 9.38
CA GLN A 445 -32.74 -12.48 9.75
C GLN A 445 -33.51 -13.82 9.80
N THR A 446 -33.34 -14.65 8.77
CA THR A 446 -33.93 -16.01 8.73
C THR A 446 -33.48 -16.86 9.90
N ALA A 447 -32.16 -16.86 10.23
CA ALA A 447 -31.66 -17.59 11.38
C ALA A 447 -32.29 -17.10 12.69
N ARG A 448 -32.51 -15.79 12.82
CA ARG A 448 -33.19 -15.20 14.00
C ARG A 448 -34.69 -15.56 14.06
N SER A 449 -35.38 -15.59 12.93
CA SER A 449 -36.78 -16.03 12.83
C SER A 449 -36.93 -17.51 13.21
N LEU A 450 -35.86 -18.32 13.04
CA LEU A 450 -35.78 -19.70 13.49
C LEU A 450 -35.35 -19.84 14.97
N GLY A 451 -35.42 -18.76 15.76
CA GLY A 451 -35.18 -18.76 17.22
C GLY A 451 -33.70 -18.58 17.61
N GLN A 452 -32.78 -18.31 16.69
CA GLN A 452 -31.38 -18.06 17.08
C GLN A 452 -31.21 -16.64 17.64
N SER A 453 -30.41 -16.53 18.71
CA SER A 453 -29.99 -15.23 19.23
C SER A 453 -29.11 -14.49 18.18
N ALA A 454 -29.06 -13.15 18.25
CA ALA A 454 -28.27 -12.35 17.35
C ALA A 454 -26.77 -12.75 17.33
N THR A 455 -26.22 -13.08 18.50
CA THR A 455 -24.83 -13.54 18.62
C THR A 455 -24.64 -14.93 17.98
N LYS A 456 -25.56 -15.86 18.19
CA LYS A 456 -25.50 -17.21 17.59
C LYS A 456 -25.63 -17.11 16.05
N ALA A 457 -26.56 -16.30 15.53
CA ALA A 457 -26.71 -16.07 14.11
C ALA A 457 -25.45 -15.42 13.48
N TRP A 458 -24.76 -14.55 14.22
CA TRP A 458 -23.50 -13.95 13.77
C TRP A 458 -22.39 -15.03 13.63
N TRP A 459 -22.20 -15.86 14.66
CA TRP A 459 -21.16 -16.91 14.65
C TRP A 459 -21.45 -18.04 13.68
N SER A 460 -22.72 -18.47 13.55
CA SER A 460 -23.11 -19.64 12.75
C SER A 460 -23.40 -19.30 11.28
N VAL A 461 -23.81 -18.07 10.95
CA VAL A 461 -24.22 -17.68 9.59
C VAL A 461 -23.30 -16.63 9.00
N LYS A 462 -23.15 -15.45 9.66
CA LYS A 462 -22.41 -14.34 9.09
C LYS A 462 -20.91 -14.64 9.04
N LEU A 463 -20.32 -15.00 10.18
CA LEU A 463 -18.88 -15.22 10.26
C LEU A 463 -18.36 -16.26 9.26
N PRO A 464 -18.94 -17.45 9.09
CA PRO A 464 -18.42 -18.43 8.13
C PRO A 464 -18.47 -17.95 6.68
N ILE A 465 -19.44 -17.09 6.33
CA ILE A 465 -19.58 -16.54 4.97
C ILE A 465 -18.57 -15.43 4.71
N VAL A 466 -18.30 -14.57 5.70
CA VAL A 466 -17.36 -13.45 5.56
C VAL A 466 -15.93 -13.81 5.97
N LEU A 467 -15.70 -14.97 6.60
CA LEU A 467 -14.39 -15.41 7.08
C LEU A 467 -13.28 -15.41 6.01
N PRO A 468 -13.52 -15.81 4.75
CA PRO A 468 -12.53 -15.67 3.71
C PRO A 468 -12.05 -14.24 3.50
N ALA A 469 -12.95 -13.26 3.56
CA ALA A 469 -12.61 -11.85 3.45
C ALA A 469 -11.89 -11.33 4.71
N ILE A 470 -12.27 -11.80 5.89
CA ILE A 470 -11.61 -11.47 7.16
C ILE A 470 -10.15 -11.93 7.14
N LEU A 471 -9.88 -13.17 6.72
CA LEU A 471 -8.53 -13.70 6.62
C LEU A 471 -7.65 -12.94 5.62
N LEU A 472 -8.22 -12.57 4.47
CA LEU A 472 -7.51 -11.77 3.47
C LEU A 472 -7.24 -10.35 3.99
N ALA A 473 -8.20 -9.72 4.66
CA ALA A 473 -8.00 -8.39 5.25
C ALA A 473 -6.97 -8.40 6.39
N TRP A 474 -6.93 -9.48 7.18
CA TRP A 474 -5.89 -9.69 8.18
C TRP A 474 -4.50 -9.80 7.54
N ALA A 475 -4.36 -10.55 6.45
CA ALA A 475 -3.12 -10.64 5.70
C ALA A 475 -2.69 -9.29 5.09
N VAL A 476 -3.65 -8.47 4.66
CA VAL A 476 -3.38 -7.08 4.23
C VAL A 476 -2.84 -6.25 5.41
N GLY A 477 -3.46 -6.34 6.58
CA GLY A 477 -3.00 -5.65 7.79
C GLY A 477 -1.57 -6.04 8.18
N LEU A 478 -1.25 -7.34 8.12
CA LEU A 478 0.10 -7.87 8.33
C LEU A 478 1.10 -7.29 7.32
N SER A 479 0.74 -7.32 6.03
CA SER A 479 1.62 -6.79 4.97
C SER A 479 1.90 -5.30 5.16
N VAL A 480 0.89 -4.52 5.54
CA VAL A 480 1.06 -3.10 5.84
C VAL A 480 1.98 -2.91 7.05
N SER A 481 1.77 -3.68 8.14
CA SER A 481 2.61 -3.59 9.32
C SER A 481 4.07 -3.99 9.04
N PHE A 482 4.30 -5.04 8.27
CA PHE A 482 5.65 -5.45 7.83
C PHE A 482 6.33 -4.44 6.91
N SER A 483 5.59 -3.52 6.31
CA SER A 483 6.15 -2.48 5.43
C SER A 483 6.38 -1.15 6.16
N GLN A 484 6.04 -1.04 7.45
CA GLN A 484 6.17 0.19 8.22
C GLN A 484 7.64 0.47 8.58
N TYR A 485 8.20 1.54 7.99
CA TYR A 485 9.54 2.03 8.29
C TYR A 485 9.52 3.15 9.32
N LEU A 486 8.93 4.29 8.96
CA LEU A 486 8.95 5.50 9.79
C LEU A 486 8.31 5.33 11.18
N PRO A 487 7.15 4.65 11.34
CA PRO A 487 6.58 4.41 12.65
C PRO A 487 7.51 3.64 13.58
N THR A 488 8.16 2.59 13.06
CA THR A 488 9.11 1.80 13.83
C THR A 488 10.35 2.61 14.18
N GLN A 489 10.92 3.33 13.21
CA GLN A 489 12.15 4.08 13.37
C GLN A 489 11.99 5.26 14.35
N LEU A 490 10.92 6.05 14.19
CA LEU A 490 10.68 7.21 15.05
C LEU A 490 10.25 6.81 16.46
N LEU A 491 9.17 6.03 16.57
CA LEU A 491 8.59 5.73 17.90
C LEU A 491 9.34 4.62 18.63
N GLY A 492 9.96 3.69 17.90
CA GLY A 492 10.86 2.69 18.45
C GLY A 492 12.19 3.26 18.90
N ALA A 493 12.60 4.43 18.38
CA ALA A 493 13.79 5.18 18.75
C ALA A 493 15.07 4.31 18.85
N GLY A 494 15.26 3.41 17.89
CA GLY A 494 16.38 2.47 17.84
C GLY A 494 16.31 1.31 18.84
N ARG A 495 15.29 1.26 19.71
CA ARG A 495 15.09 0.16 20.69
C ARG A 495 14.30 -1.01 20.11
N ILE A 496 13.57 -0.77 19.03
CA ILE A 496 12.81 -1.78 18.28
C ILE A 496 13.32 -1.75 16.86
N THR A 497 13.95 -2.83 16.46
CA THR A 497 14.42 -3.05 15.10
C THR A 497 13.58 -4.12 14.41
N THR A 498 13.29 -3.94 13.14
CA THR A 498 12.51 -4.86 12.32
C THR A 498 13.25 -5.18 11.03
N LEU A 499 12.81 -6.21 10.32
CA LEU A 499 13.36 -6.51 8.99
C LEU A 499 13.31 -5.30 8.04
N THR A 500 12.27 -4.48 8.15
CA THR A 500 12.09 -3.30 7.29
C THR A 500 13.08 -2.18 7.64
N THR A 501 13.25 -1.89 8.93
CA THR A 501 14.19 -0.84 9.36
C THR A 501 15.61 -1.20 8.98
N GLU A 502 16.00 -2.46 9.19
CA GLU A 502 17.32 -2.96 8.84
C GLU A 502 17.52 -3.03 7.33
N ALA A 503 16.53 -3.52 6.57
CA ALA A 503 16.61 -3.57 5.11
C ALA A 503 16.82 -2.17 4.48
N VAL A 504 16.17 -1.11 4.99
CA VAL A 504 16.38 0.26 4.53
C VAL A 504 17.76 0.78 4.90
N SER A 505 18.21 0.54 6.13
CA SER A 505 19.54 0.92 6.60
C SER A 505 20.65 0.28 5.74
N LEU A 506 20.56 -1.01 5.50
CA LEU A 506 21.53 -1.76 4.70
C LEU A 506 21.45 -1.45 3.20
N ALA A 507 20.27 -1.09 2.69
CA ALA A 507 20.10 -0.74 1.28
C ALA A 507 20.76 0.59 0.92
N SER A 508 20.91 1.50 1.88
CA SER A 508 21.71 2.72 1.74
C SER A 508 23.21 2.48 1.91
N GLY A 509 23.62 1.30 2.38
CA GLY A 509 24.99 0.84 2.50
C GLY A 509 25.58 0.28 1.20
N GLN A 510 26.84 -0.18 1.26
CA GLN A 510 27.56 -0.63 0.07
C GLN A 510 27.41 -2.12 -0.27
N ASP A 511 27.02 -2.99 0.68
CA ASP A 511 26.94 -4.43 0.41
C ASP A 511 25.56 -4.86 -0.11
N ARG A 512 25.51 -5.05 -1.43
CA ARG A 512 24.30 -5.48 -2.16
C ARG A 512 23.83 -6.89 -1.77
N ARG A 513 24.73 -7.73 -1.27
CA ARG A 513 24.45 -9.14 -0.94
C ARG A 513 23.66 -9.24 0.34
N ILE A 514 24.11 -8.53 1.38
CA ILE A 514 23.39 -8.45 2.66
C ILE A 514 22.03 -7.78 2.44
N SER A 515 21.98 -6.65 1.71
CA SER A 515 20.71 -6.00 1.36
C SER A 515 19.74 -6.95 0.63
N ALA A 516 20.27 -7.85 -0.24
CA ALA A 516 19.45 -8.84 -0.93
C ALA A 516 18.91 -9.93 0.02
N VAL A 517 19.68 -10.36 1.02
CA VAL A 517 19.22 -11.31 2.05
C VAL A 517 18.02 -10.73 2.80
N TYR A 518 18.16 -9.52 3.32
CA TYR A 518 17.07 -8.85 4.06
C TYR A 518 15.86 -8.55 3.17
N GLY A 519 16.09 -8.06 1.95
CA GLY A 519 15.03 -7.82 0.97
C GLY A 519 14.27 -9.08 0.59
N LEU A 520 14.95 -10.22 0.48
CA LEU A 520 14.33 -11.52 0.17
C LEU A 520 13.42 -11.99 1.31
N ILE A 521 13.90 -11.96 2.56
CA ILE A 521 13.11 -12.37 3.73
C ILE A 521 11.91 -11.43 3.91
N GLN A 522 12.13 -10.13 3.74
CA GLN A 522 11.05 -9.14 3.81
C GLN A 522 9.99 -9.37 2.72
N ALA A 523 10.38 -9.76 1.51
CA ALA A 523 9.44 -10.11 0.44
C ALA A 523 8.67 -11.40 0.77
N PHE A 524 9.35 -12.38 1.35
CA PHE A 524 8.78 -13.69 1.60
C PHE A 524 7.76 -13.70 2.74
N LEU A 525 8.01 -12.94 3.81
CA LEU A 525 7.19 -12.93 5.02
C LEU A 525 5.71 -12.62 4.75
N PRO A 526 5.31 -11.52 4.08
CA PRO A 526 3.92 -11.27 3.75
C PRO A 526 3.32 -12.30 2.80
N LEU A 527 4.12 -12.82 1.85
CA LEU A 527 3.65 -13.84 0.88
C LEU A 527 3.22 -15.13 1.60
N VAL A 528 3.93 -15.55 2.66
CA VAL A 528 3.56 -16.70 3.49
C VAL A 528 2.18 -16.48 4.13
N PHE A 529 1.95 -15.31 4.72
CA PHE A 529 0.67 -15.01 5.38
C PHE A 529 -0.48 -14.85 4.38
N PHE A 530 -0.24 -14.26 3.21
CA PHE A 530 -1.23 -14.24 2.14
C PHE A 530 -1.52 -15.65 1.63
N GLY A 531 -0.51 -16.47 1.44
CA GLY A 531 -0.67 -17.89 1.08
C GLY A 531 -1.49 -18.64 2.11
N PHE A 532 -1.17 -18.49 3.39
CA PHE A 532 -1.95 -19.05 4.48
C PHE A 532 -3.41 -18.58 4.46
N ALA A 533 -3.65 -17.27 4.34
CA ALA A 533 -5.00 -16.71 4.30
C ALA A 533 -5.80 -17.25 3.09
N LEU A 534 -5.17 -17.38 1.92
CA LEU A 534 -5.80 -17.95 0.73
C LEU A 534 -6.14 -19.44 0.91
N VAL A 535 -5.25 -20.23 1.50
CA VAL A 535 -5.48 -21.64 1.77
C VAL A 535 -6.58 -21.80 2.83
N ALA A 536 -6.47 -21.10 3.96
CA ALA A 536 -7.46 -21.13 5.04
C ALA A 536 -8.85 -20.67 4.55
N SER A 537 -8.91 -19.65 3.70
CA SER A 537 -10.16 -19.17 3.11
C SER A 537 -10.86 -20.23 2.25
N ARG A 538 -10.10 -21.09 1.56
CA ARG A 538 -10.67 -22.19 0.75
C ARG A 538 -11.34 -23.26 1.60
N PHE A 539 -10.79 -23.55 2.78
CA PHE A 539 -11.38 -24.50 3.73
C PHE A 539 -12.55 -23.90 4.52
N ALA A 540 -12.56 -22.60 4.69
CA ALA A 540 -13.60 -21.88 5.42
C ALA A 540 -14.88 -21.63 4.60
N ASP A 541 -14.83 -21.69 3.24
CA ASP A 541 -15.97 -21.37 2.37
C ASP A 541 -17.09 -22.43 2.47
N PRO A 542 -18.26 -22.08 3.08
CA PRO A 542 -19.38 -23.02 3.26
C PRO A 542 -19.96 -23.50 1.93
N ARG A 543 -19.87 -22.69 0.86
CA ARG A 543 -20.41 -23.02 -0.46
C ARG A 543 -19.70 -24.23 -1.07
N ARG A 544 -18.41 -24.37 -0.83
CA ARG A 544 -17.64 -25.53 -1.27
C ARG A 544 -17.96 -26.79 -0.46
N ARG A 545 -18.31 -26.65 0.82
CA ARG A 545 -18.72 -27.78 1.66
C ARG A 545 -20.08 -28.33 1.20
N ILE A 546 -21.01 -27.44 0.82
CA ILE A 546 -22.33 -27.82 0.31
C ILE A 546 -22.19 -28.45 -1.10
N ALA A 547 -21.38 -27.87 -2.00
CA ALA A 547 -21.13 -28.40 -3.33
C ALA A 547 -20.46 -29.80 -3.32
N LYS A 548 -19.60 -30.07 -2.33
CA LYS A 548 -19.02 -31.42 -2.13
C LYS A 548 -20.00 -32.43 -1.54
N ARG A 549 -21.07 -31.99 -0.87
CA ARG A 549 -22.13 -32.85 -0.30
C ARG A 549 -23.34 -33.02 -1.23
N ALA A 550 -23.45 -32.19 -2.27
CA ALA A 550 -24.46 -32.40 -3.30
C ALA A 550 -24.16 -33.71 -4.03
N PRO A 551 -25.11 -34.63 -4.13
CA PRO A 551 -24.93 -35.90 -4.85
C PRO A 551 -24.52 -35.56 -6.30
N LYS A 552 -23.54 -36.29 -6.82
CA LYS A 552 -23.13 -36.16 -8.21
C LYS A 552 -24.37 -36.31 -9.10
N ARG A 553 -24.53 -35.43 -10.05
CA ARG A 553 -25.69 -35.41 -10.99
C ARG A 553 -25.97 -36.77 -11.69
N ASP A 554 -24.99 -37.67 -11.69
CA ASP A 554 -25.13 -39.02 -12.27
C ASP A 554 -26.12 -39.89 -11.47
N THR A 555 -26.21 -39.76 -10.14
CA THR A 555 -27.19 -40.49 -9.31
C THR A 555 -28.62 -39.96 -9.46
N MET A 556 -28.82 -38.74 -9.93
CA MET A 556 -30.16 -38.19 -10.17
C MET A 556 -30.77 -38.67 -11.50
N ASN A 557 -29.92 -39.01 -12.49
CA ASN A 557 -30.36 -39.58 -13.73
C ASN A 557 -30.72 -41.09 -13.61
N GLU A 558 -30.13 -41.79 -12.67
CA GLU A 558 -30.55 -43.17 -12.35
C GLU A 558 -31.91 -43.18 -11.63
N PHE A 559 -32.19 -42.24 -10.74
CA PHE A 559 -33.50 -42.19 -10.04
C PHE A 559 -34.68 -41.81 -10.96
N VAL A 560 -34.43 -41.09 -12.02
CA VAL A 560 -35.44 -40.75 -13.05
C VAL A 560 -35.70 -41.92 -14.02
N ARG A 561 -34.73 -42.84 -14.19
CA ARG A 561 -34.87 -44.04 -15.05
C ARG A 561 -35.59 -45.20 -14.40
N THR A 562 -35.83 -45.17 -13.10
CA THR A 562 -36.51 -46.25 -12.33
C THR A 562 -37.97 -45.96 -11.98
N LYS A 563 -38.66 -45.05 -12.67
CA LYS A 563 -40.12 -44.97 -12.56
C LYS A 563 -40.76 -46.16 -13.29
N PRO A 564 -41.53 -47.01 -12.58
CA PRO A 564 -42.28 -48.09 -13.24
C PRO A 564 -43.38 -47.48 -14.12
N ASP A 565 -43.49 -48.00 -15.34
CA ASP A 565 -44.59 -47.72 -16.24
C ASP A 565 -45.92 -48.11 -15.61
N TYR A 566 -46.71 -47.19 -15.16
CA TYR A 566 -48.14 -47.41 -14.94
C TYR A 566 -48.85 -47.24 -16.29
N LYS A 567 -49.13 -48.35 -16.98
CA LYS A 567 -50.14 -48.43 -18.03
C LYS A 567 -51.51 -48.33 -17.39
N VAL A 568 -52.30 -47.36 -17.80
CA VAL A 568 -53.76 -47.39 -17.83
C VAL A 568 -54.20 -47.03 -19.23
#